data_2c12814d7a99fe537c08a018379bb540
#
_entry.id   2c12814d7a99fe537c08a018379bb540
#
_cell.length_a   1.000
_cell.length_b   1.000
_cell.length_c   1.000
_cell.angle_alpha   90.00
_cell.angle_beta   90.00
_cell.angle_gamma   90.00
#
_symmetry.space_group_name_H-M   'P 1'
#
loop_
_entity.id
_entity.type
_entity.pdbx_description
1 polymer ?
#
loop_
_entity_poly.entity_id
_entity_poly.type
_entity_poly.pdbx_seq_one_letter_code
_entity_poly.pdbx_strand_id
1 'polypeptide(L)'
;MQAQHERGSPGIQVCAGLTALVDEVLLDLYRAALDELPTDSQLASQVVLVAHGGYGRRRMAPFSDVDLMLLCEPLIRDQLAPLAQLLTQFVFDAGLQLGLATRTAREAWELAGRDVEVLTSLAESRFLVGSEALFQRYLEGLRRRTLRRSRSLVASISQ
;
A
#
# COMPACT_ATOMS: atom_id res chain seq x y z
N MET A 1 17.35 34.02 -7.84
CA MET A 1 17.53 32.93 -6.81
C MET A 1 16.39 31.90 -6.80
N GLN A 2 15.80 31.54 -7.93
CA GLN A 2 14.68 30.59 -8.01
C GLN A 2 14.99 29.29 -8.78
N ALA A 3 16.20 29.11 -9.30
CA ALA A 3 16.57 27.97 -10.16
C ALA A 3 17.24 26.79 -9.41
N GLN A 4 17.33 26.83 -8.08
CA GLN A 4 17.99 25.76 -7.29
C GLN A 4 17.04 24.75 -6.64
N HIS A 5 15.73 24.95 -6.75
CA HIS A 5 14.73 24.06 -6.13
C HIS A 5 14.23 22.94 -7.04
N GLU A 6 14.55 22.94 -8.33
CA GLU A 6 14.12 21.92 -9.29
C GLU A 6 15.13 20.78 -9.50
N ARG A 7 16.32 20.87 -8.92
CA ARG A 7 17.28 19.76 -8.88
C ARG A 7 17.08 19.04 -7.56
N GLY A 8 16.19 18.00 -7.58
CA GLY A 8 16.00 17.12 -6.44
C GLY A 8 17.36 16.71 -5.86
N SER A 9 17.48 16.77 -4.52
CA SER A 9 18.67 16.32 -3.82
C SER A 9 19.09 14.93 -4.36
N PRO A 10 20.39 14.66 -4.56
CA PRO A 10 20.86 13.35 -5.05
C PRO A 10 20.26 12.16 -4.27
N GLY A 11 20.01 12.33 -2.97
CA GLY A 11 19.34 11.32 -2.14
C GLY A 11 17.89 11.02 -2.55
N ILE A 12 17.13 12.01 -2.99
CA ILE A 12 15.73 11.80 -3.45
C ILE A 12 15.71 11.01 -4.75
N GLN A 13 16.65 11.28 -5.66
CA GLN A 13 16.75 10.55 -6.92
C GLN A 13 17.16 9.09 -6.71
N VAL A 14 18.07 8.83 -5.78
CA VAL A 14 18.48 7.47 -5.40
C VAL A 14 17.30 6.71 -4.78
N CYS A 15 16.56 7.31 -3.87
CA CYS A 15 15.37 6.69 -3.25
C CYS A 15 14.28 6.38 -4.29
N ALA A 16 14.05 7.28 -5.25
CA ALA A 16 13.07 7.06 -6.31
C ALA A 16 13.51 5.92 -7.27
N GLY A 17 14.78 5.86 -7.64
CA GLY A 17 15.34 4.79 -8.46
C GLY A 17 15.29 3.43 -7.75
N LEU A 18 15.63 3.39 -6.47
CA LEU A 18 15.52 2.17 -5.65
C LEU A 18 14.06 1.70 -5.55
N THR A 19 13.13 2.61 -5.31
CA THR A 19 11.70 2.28 -5.24
C THR A 19 11.20 1.71 -6.57
N ALA A 20 11.59 2.27 -7.70
CA ALA A 20 11.19 1.75 -9.01
C ALA A 20 11.71 0.32 -9.25
N LEU A 21 12.95 0.04 -8.89
CA LEU A 21 13.51 -1.31 -8.99
C LEU A 21 12.77 -2.30 -8.10
N VAL A 22 12.47 -1.91 -6.85
CA VAL A 22 11.71 -2.76 -5.92
C VAL A 22 10.28 -2.97 -6.43
N ASP A 23 9.63 -1.96 -7.03
CA ASP A 23 8.32 -2.11 -7.66
C ASP A 23 8.33 -3.21 -8.74
N GLU A 24 9.31 -3.23 -9.63
CA GLU A 24 9.45 -4.26 -10.67
C GLU A 24 9.60 -5.66 -10.06
N VAL A 25 10.51 -5.81 -9.10
CA VAL A 25 10.72 -7.08 -8.39
C VAL A 25 9.43 -7.56 -7.72
N LEU A 26 8.74 -6.68 -6.99
CA LEU A 26 7.50 -7.04 -6.29
C LEU A 26 6.37 -7.43 -7.25
N LEU A 27 6.25 -6.77 -8.40
CA LEU A 27 5.26 -7.14 -9.41
C LEU A 27 5.54 -8.53 -9.98
N ASP A 28 6.80 -8.87 -10.22
CA ASP A 28 7.18 -10.21 -10.70
C ASP A 28 6.95 -11.28 -9.63
N LEU A 29 7.30 -11.01 -8.37
CA LEU A 29 7.05 -11.93 -7.26
C LEU A 29 5.56 -12.13 -6.99
N TYR A 30 4.76 -11.08 -7.12
CA TYR A 30 3.30 -11.18 -6.99
C TYR A 30 2.68 -12.04 -8.09
N ARG A 31 3.12 -11.87 -9.35
CA ARG A 31 2.69 -12.72 -10.46
C ARG A 31 3.07 -14.17 -10.23
N ALA A 32 4.33 -14.43 -9.86
CA ALA A 32 4.81 -15.77 -9.53
C ALA A 32 3.98 -16.42 -8.40
N ALA A 33 3.64 -15.67 -7.37
CA ALA A 33 2.81 -16.17 -6.28
C ALA A 33 1.37 -16.51 -6.73
N LEU A 34 0.80 -15.73 -7.66
CA LEU A 34 -0.51 -16.04 -8.26
C LEU A 34 -0.45 -17.29 -9.14
N ASP A 35 0.63 -17.48 -9.90
CA ASP A 35 0.79 -18.63 -10.81
C ASP A 35 0.93 -19.95 -10.04
N GLU A 36 1.42 -19.93 -8.80
CA GLU A 36 1.49 -21.10 -7.91
C GLU A 36 0.12 -21.50 -7.32
N LEU A 37 -0.86 -20.60 -7.35
CA LEU A 37 -2.19 -20.89 -6.83
C LEU A 37 -3.07 -21.58 -7.89
N PRO A 38 -4.03 -22.43 -7.45
CA PRO A 38 -5.04 -22.96 -8.37
C PRO A 38 -5.72 -21.82 -9.11
N THR A 39 -5.80 -21.94 -10.43
CA THR A 39 -6.31 -20.88 -11.32
C THR A 39 -7.78 -20.57 -11.03
N ASP A 40 -8.01 -19.67 -10.10
CA ASP A 40 -9.29 -18.99 -9.97
C ASP A 40 -9.12 -17.59 -10.55
N SER A 41 -9.58 -17.40 -11.79
CA SER A 41 -9.44 -16.15 -12.53
C SER A 41 -10.13 -14.95 -11.88
N GLN A 42 -10.92 -15.20 -10.83
CA GLN A 42 -11.64 -14.16 -10.08
C GLN A 42 -10.77 -13.53 -8.99
N LEU A 43 -9.77 -14.23 -8.46
CA LEU A 43 -8.94 -13.73 -7.37
C LEU A 43 -8.22 -12.42 -7.76
N ALA A 44 -7.60 -12.40 -8.92
CA ALA A 44 -6.86 -11.23 -9.42
C ALA A 44 -7.74 -9.98 -9.60
N SER A 45 -9.04 -10.16 -9.91
CA SER A 45 -9.99 -9.05 -10.09
C SER A 45 -10.57 -8.51 -8.78
N GLN A 46 -10.41 -9.23 -7.68
CA GLN A 46 -10.98 -8.92 -6.37
C GLN A 46 -9.94 -8.56 -5.30
N VAL A 47 -8.67 -8.45 -5.70
CA VAL A 47 -7.56 -8.09 -4.84
C VAL A 47 -6.72 -6.98 -5.47
N VAL A 48 -6.10 -6.18 -4.63
CA VAL A 48 -5.14 -5.14 -5.01
C VAL A 48 -3.90 -5.26 -4.13
N LEU A 49 -2.72 -5.25 -4.74
CA LEU A 49 -1.48 -5.02 -4.02
C LEU A 49 -1.24 -3.52 -3.90
N VAL A 50 -1.17 -3.05 -2.67
CA VAL A 50 -1.07 -1.62 -2.33
C VAL A 50 0.22 -1.40 -1.56
N ALA A 51 1.03 -0.43 -2.01
CA ALA A 51 2.15 0.12 -1.24
C ALA A 51 1.65 1.23 -0.32
N HIS A 52 2.13 1.30 0.91
CA HIS A 52 1.77 2.37 1.84
C HIS A 52 2.97 2.81 2.69
N GLY A 53 2.77 3.76 3.61
CA GLY A 53 3.86 4.28 4.43
C GLY A 53 5.00 4.91 3.62
N GLY A 54 6.23 4.73 4.07
CA GLY A 54 7.43 5.22 3.40
C GLY A 54 7.61 4.69 1.98
N TYR A 55 7.28 3.42 1.78
CA TYR A 55 7.32 2.78 0.47
C TYR A 55 6.22 3.34 -0.47
N GLY A 56 5.03 3.60 0.03
CA GLY A 56 3.97 4.26 -0.73
C GLY A 56 4.36 5.64 -1.25
N ARG A 57 5.09 6.44 -0.45
CA ARG A 57 5.62 7.76 -0.82
C ARG A 57 6.76 7.76 -1.83
N ARG A 58 7.26 6.61 -2.26
CA ARG A 58 8.48 6.45 -3.06
C ARG A 58 9.73 7.04 -2.37
N ARG A 59 9.77 6.98 -1.06
CA ARG A 59 10.90 7.43 -0.22
C ARG A 59 11.53 6.25 0.52
N MET A 60 11.77 5.18 -0.21
CA MET A 60 12.41 4.00 0.34
C MET A 60 13.89 4.29 0.60
N ALA A 61 14.31 4.24 1.85
CA ALA A 61 15.71 4.25 2.21
C ALA A 61 16.34 2.87 2.00
N PRO A 62 17.64 2.76 1.76
CA PRO A 62 18.33 1.47 1.75
C PRO A 62 18.05 0.72 3.06
N PHE A 63 17.71 -0.57 2.97
CA PHE A 63 17.38 -1.46 4.11
C PHE A 63 16.08 -1.10 4.88
N SER A 64 15.24 -0.23 4.35
CA SER A 64 13.91 -0.02 4.93
C SER A 64 12.95 -1.14 4.53
N ASP A 65 11.96 -1.39 5.39
CA ASP A 65 10.91 -2.36 5.13
C ASP A 65 10.03 -1.92 3.95
N VAL A 66 9.54 -2.89 3.21
CA VAL A 66 8.53 -2.71 2.19
C VAL A 66 7.16 -2.90 2.84
N ASP A 67 6.39 -1.84 2.97
CA ASP A 67 5.06 -1.88 3.55
C ASP A 67 4.01 -2.13 2.46
N LEU A 68 3.39 -3.30 2.49
CA LEU A 68 2.37 -3.74 1.53
C LEU A 68 1.06 -4.11 2.22
N MET A 69 -0.02 -3.91 1.49
CA MET A 69 -1.34 -4.38 1.86
C MET A 69 -1.98 -5.14 0.68
N LEU A 70 -2.46 -6.36 0.94
CA LEU A 70 -3.42 -7.03 0.08
C LEU A 70 -4.80 -6.51 0.44
N LEU A 71 -5.28 -5.56 -0.34
CA LEU A 71 -6.63 -5.01 -0.23
C LEU A 71 -7.58 -5.91 -1.02
N CYS A 72 -8.65 -6.37 -0.41
CA CYS A 72 -9.53 -7.36 -1.03
C CYS A 72 -11.02 -7.09 -0.80
N GLU A 73 -11.83 -7.70 -1.66
CA GLU A 73 -13.26 -7.80 -1.41
C GLU A 73 -13.54 -8.74 -0.21
N PRO A 74 -14.58 -8.47 0.59
CA PRO A 74 -14.86 -9.25 1.81
C PRO A 74 -15.01 -10.75 1.58
N LEU A 75 -15.60 -11.14 0.44
CA LEU A 75 -15.90 -12.55 0.14
C LEU A 75 -14.66 -13.43 -0.04
N ILE A 76 -13.53 -12.84 -0.47
CA ILE A 76 -12.31 -13.59 -0.74
C ILE A 76 -11.24 -13.43 0.35
N ARG A 77 -11.51 -12.64 1.38
CA ARG A 77 -10.52 -12.30 2.40
C ARG A 77 -9.83 -13.53 3.02
N ASP A 78 -10.62 -14.53 3.38
CA ASP A 78 -10.10 -15.74 4.02
C ASP A 78 -9.40 -16.70 3.04
N GLN A 79 -9.58 -16.48 1.74
CA GLN A 79 -8.93 -17.25 0.68
C GLN A 79 -7.55 -16.70 0.31
N LEU A 80 -7.16 -15.54 0.84
CA LEU A 80 -5.89 -14.89 0.50
C LEU A 80 -4.70 -15.35 1.34
N ALA A 81 -4.89 -16.18 2.35
CA ALA A 81 -3.81 -16.67 3.19
C ALA A 81 -2.69 -17.36 2.38
N PRO A 82 -2.97 -18.25 1.41
CA PRO A 82 -1.91 -18.85 0.60
C PRO A 82 -1.14 -17.82 -0.23
N LEU A 83 -1.84 -16.83 -0.84
CA LEU A 83 -1.18 -15.76 -1.59
C LEU A 83 -0.27 -14.92 -0.69
N ALA A 84 -0.76 -14.55 0.49
CA ALA A 84 0.03 -13.77 1.46
C ALA A 84 1.28 -14.53 1.92
N GLN A 85 1.17 -15.84 2.14
CA GLN A 85 2.30 -16.70 2.52
C GLN A 85 3.34 -16.82 1.41
N LEU A 86 2.92 -17.11 0.18
CA LEU A 86 3.82 -17.23 -0.96
C LEU A 86 4.53 -15.90 -1.25
N LEU A 87 3.79 -14.80 -1.26
CA LEU A 87 4.36 -13.48 -1.48
C LEU A 87 5.39 -13.13 -0.40
N THR A 88 5.06 -13.40 0.86
CA THR A 88 5.97 -13.18 1.99
C THR A 88 7.25 -13.99 1.82
N GLN A 89 7.14 -15.27 1.49
CA GLN A 89 8.29 -16.15 1.27
C GLN A 89 9.17 -15.62 0.12
N PHE A 90 8.56 -15.33 -1.03
CA PHE A 90 9.31 -14.88 -2.21
C PHE A 90 10.03 -13.55 -1.98
N VAL A 91 9.39 -12.62 -1.25
CA VAL A 91 10.01 -11.33 -0.90
C VAL A 91 11.19 -11.52 0.05
N PHE A 92 11.08 -12.39 1.06
CA PHE A 92 12.22 -12.73 1.93
C PHE A 92 13.33 -13.44 1.17
N ASP A 93 13.01 -14.36 0.26
CA ASP A 93 14.00 -15.06 -0.56
C ASP A 93 14.75 -14.10 -1.50
N ALA A 94 14.09 -13.01 -1.92
CA ALA A 94 14.71 -11.92 -2.67
C ALA A 94 15.57 -10.97 -1.79
N GLY A 95 15.66 -11.21 -0.49
CA GLY A 95 16.47 -10.42 0.45
C GLY A 95 15.82 -9.11 0.90
N LEU A 96 14.51 -8.95 0.72
CA LEU A 96 13.76 -7.78 1.16
C LEU A 96 13.05 -8.05 2.49
N GLN A 97 12.89 -7.00 3.30
CA GLN A 97 12.06 -7.04 4.50
C GLN A 97 10.66 -6.57 4.15
N LEU A 98 9.65 -7.30 4.60
CA LEU A 98 8.25 -7.08 4.23
C LEU A 98 7.37 -6.94 5.46
N GLY A 99 6.62 -5.84 5.52
CA GLY A 99 5.40 -5.70 6.30
C GLY A 99 4.20 -5.94 5.40
N LEU A 100 3.50 -7.07 5.55
CA LEU A 100 2.32 -7.41 4.74
C LEU A 100 1.09 -7.56 5.61
N ALA A 101 0.01 -6.86 5.24
CA ALA A 101 -1.30 -7.01 5.86
C ALA A 101 -2.35 -7.35 4.81
N THR A 102 -3.29 -8.24 5.14
CA THR A 102 -4.49 -8.52 4.31
C THR A 102 -5.69 -7.82 4.95
N ARG A 103 -6.37 -6.96 4.21
CA ARG A 103 -7.51 -6.17 4.72
C ARG A 103 -8.56 -5.93 3.66
N THR A 104 -9.80 -5.85 4.09
CA THR A 104 -10.87 -5.23 3.30
C THR A 104 -10.78 -3.70 3.42
N ALA A 105 -11.41 -2.98 2.51
CA ALA A 105 -11.48 -1.52 2.58
C ALA A 105 -12.07 -1.04 3.92
N ARG A 106 -13.10 -1.73 4.41
CA ARG A 106 -13.74 -1.43 5.69
C ARG A 106 -12.80 -1.58 6.87
N GLU A 107 -12.04 -2.68 6.96
CA GLU A 107 -11.04 -2.90 8.02
C GLU A 107 -9.96 -1.83 8.01
N ALA A 108 -9.46 -1.45 6.83
CA ALA A 108 -8.49 -0.38 6.68
C ALA A 108 -9.03 0.97 7.16
N TRP A 109 -10.28 1.29 6.82
CA TRP A 109 -10.93 2.52 7.27
C TRP A 109 -11.18 2.56 8.78
N GLU A 110 -11.57 1.45 9.38
CA GLU A 110 -11.79 1.35 10.83
C GLU A 110 -10.47 1.57 11.60
N LEU A 111 -9.38 0.98 11.14
CA LEU A 111 -8.04 1.19 11.70
C LEU A 111 -7.60 2.66 11.57
N ALA A 112 -7.73 3.25 10.39
CA ALA A 112 -7.42 4.66 10.16
C ALA A 112 -8.25 5.61 11.04
N GLY A 113 -9.47 5.22 11.40
CA GLY A 113 -10.33 5.98 12.29
C GLY A 113 -9.87 5.97 13.76
N ARG A 114 -9.13 4.95 14.17
CA ARG A 114 -8.67 4.76 15.56
C ARG A 114 -7.25 5.27 15.80
N ASP A 115 -6.41 5.20 14.78
CA ASP A 115 -4.98 5.48 14.89
C ASP A 115 -4.54 6.49 13.82
N VAL A 116 -3.91 7.59 14.27
CA VAL A 116 -3.41 8.66 13.39
C VAL A 116 -2.21 8.21 12.57
N GLU A 117 -1.34 7.38 13.13
CA GLU A 117 -0.17 6.87 12.41
C GLU A 117 -0.61 5.96 11.28
N VAL A 118 -1.59 5.08 11.54
CA VAL A 118 -2.20 4.23 10.51
C VAL A 118 -2.89 5.08 9.45
N LEU A 119 -3.65 6.11 9.84
CA LEU A 119 -4.28 7.04 8.89
C LEU A 119 -3.25 7.69 7.98
N THR A 120 -2.15 8.17 8.55
CA THR A 120 -1.08 8.83 7.80
C THR A 120 -0.41 7.85 6.83
N SER A 121 -0.10 6.64 7.29
CA SER A 121 0.48 5.59 6.45
C SER A 121 -0.44 5.22 5.29
N LEU A 122 -1.74 5.02 5.56
CA LEU A 122 -2.73 4.64 4.53
C LEU A 122 -3.09 5.81 3.60
N ALA A 123 -3.00 7.07 4.05
CA ALA A 123 -3.21 8.23 3.19
C ALA A 123 -2.19 8.33 2.05
N GLU A 124 -1.05 7.68 2.20
CA GLU A 124 0.03 7.62 1.23
C GLU A 124 0.00 6.33 0.39
N SER A 125 -1.14 5.65 0.38
CA SER A 125 -1.33 4.43 -0.40
C SER A 125 -1.13 4.67 -1.90
N ARG A 126 -0.41 3.73 -2.52
CA ARG A 126 -0.11 3.72 -3.94
C ARG A 126 -0.51 2.37 -4.53
N PHE A 127 -1.24 2.42 -5.65
CA PHE A 127 -1.59 1.24 -6.44
C PHE A 127 -0.35 0.60 -7.04
N LEU A 128 -0.21 -0.71 -6.93
CA LEU A 128 0.81 -1.50 -7.61
C LEU A 128 0.19 -2.35 -8.72
N VAL A 129 -0.74 -3.24 -8.37
CA VAL A 129 -1.39 -4.16 -9.32
C VAL A 129 -2.71 -4.69 -8.75
N GLY A 130 -3.65 -5.05 -9.60
CA GLY A 130 -4.92 -5.68 -9.25
C GLY A 130 -6.13 -4.84 -9.64
N SER A 131 -7.22 -4.90 -8.87
CA SER A 131 -8.47 -4.20 -9.16
C SER A 131 -8.38 -2.70 -8.89
N GLU A 132 -8.25 -1.90 -9.95
CA GLU A 132 -8.23 -0.44 -9.85
C GLU A 132 -9.54 0.11 -9.27
N ALA A 133 -10.67 -0.48 -9.63
CA ALA A 133 -11.98 -0.07 -9.09
C ALA A 133 -12.08 -0.24 -7.57
N LEU A 134 -11.56 -1.34 -7.04
CA LEU A 134 -11.48 -1.56 -5.58
C LEU A 134 -10.56 -0.54 -4.92
N PHE A 135 -9.41 -0.26 -5.51
CA PHE A 135 -8.47 0.74 -5.01
C PHE A 135 -9.07 2.15 -4.96
N GLN A 136 -9.78 2.57 -6.02
CA GLN A 136 -10.45 3.88 -6.04
C GLN A 136 -11.53 4.00 -4.97
N ARG A 137 -12.37 2.98 -4.78
CA ARG A 137 -13.37 2.96 -3.69
C ARG A 137 -12.72 3.06 -2.31
N TYR A 138 -11.60 2.35 -2.11
CA TYR A 138 -10.82 2.43 -0.89
C TYR A 138 -10.32 3.86 -0.63
N LEU A 139 -9.70 4.51 -1.61
CA LEU A 139 -9.17 5.87 -1.48
C LEU A 139 -10.28 6.89 -1.19
N GLU A 140 -11.42 6.78 -1.88
CA GLU A 140 -12.56 7.67 -1.64
C GLU A 140 -13.09 7.56 -0.20
N GLY A 141 -13.23 6.34 0.30
CA GLY A 141 -13.64 6.09 1.68
C GLY A 141 -12.66 6.65 2.70
N LEU A 142 -11.36 6.53 2.43
CA LEU A 142 -10.30 7.08 3.27
C LEU A 142 -10.34 8.62 3.30
N ARG A 143 -10.44 9.26 2.13
CA ARG A 143 -10.55 10.73 2.00
C ARG A 143 -11.75 11.29 2.75
N ARG A 144 -12.92 10.67 2.63
CA ARG A 144 -14.12 11.08 3.36
C ARG A 144 -13.93 11.07 4.88
N ARG A 145 -13.22 10.08 5.41
CA ARG A 145 -12.93 9.96 6.84
C ARG A 145 -11.91 11.00 7.31
N THR A 146 -10.88 11.24 6.54
CA THR A 146 -9.89 12.28 6.83
C THR A 146 -10.54 13.66 6.90
N LEU A 147 -11.41 14.00 5.95
CA LEU A 147 -12.13 15.27 5.94
C LEU A 147 -13.08 15.42 7.12
N ARG A 148 -13.80 14.37 7.52
CA ARG A 148 -14.67 14.40 8.71
C ARG A 148 -13.88 14.65 9.98
N ARG A 149 -12.72 14.00 10.14
CA ARG A 149 -11.85 14.16 11.31
C ARG A 149 -11.28 15.57 11.39
N SER A 150 -10.83 16.15 10.28
CA SER A 150 -10.34 17.54 10.24
C SER A 150 -11.43 18.53 10.64
N ARG A 151 -12.65 18.37 10.18
CA ARG A 151 -13.80 19.23 10.55
C ARG A 151 -14.13 19.11 12.04
N SER A 152 -14.09 17.89 12.59
CA SER A 152 -14.35 17.68 14.03
C SER A 152 -13.29 18.36 14.90
N LEU A 153 -12.02 18.29 14.51
CA LEU A 153 -10.92 18.97 15.22
C LEU A 153 -11.06 20.49 15.19
N VAL A 154 -11.39 21.07 14.02
CA VAL A 154 -11.62 22.52 13.89
C VAL A 154 -12.80 22.96 14.74
N ALA A 155 -13.90 22.20 14.75
CA ALA A 155 -15.07 22.53 15.58
C ALA A 155 -14.78 22.48 17.09
N SER A 156 -13.89 21.59 17.55
CA SER A 156 -13.51 21.49 18.97
C SER A 156 -12.56 22.60 19.44
N ILE A 157 -11.85 23.26 18.52
CA ILE A 157 -10.94 24.38 18.83
C ILE A 157 -11.69 25.71 18.88
N SER A 158 -12.88 25.78 18.27
CA SER A 158 -13.69 27.00 18.17
C SER A 158 -14.71 27.16 19.33
N GLN A 159 -14.65 26.33 20.37
CA GLN A 159 -15.37 26.45 21.63
C GLN A 159 -14.43 26.86 22.78
#